data_466d24e7b2c2795a0634bdd75423ba76
#
_entry.id   466d24e7b2c2795a0634bdd75423ba76
#
_cell.length_a   1.000
_cell.length_b   1.000
_cell.length_c   1.000
_cell.angle_alpha   90.00
_cell.angle_beta   90.00
_cell.angle_gamma   90.00
#
_symmetry.space_group_name_H-M   'P 1'
#
loop_
_entity.id
_entity.type
_entity.pdbx_description
1 polymer ?
#
loop_
_entity_poly.entity_id
_entity_poly.type
_entity_poly.pdbx_seq_one_letter_code
_entity_poly.pdbx_strand_id
1 'polypeptide(L)'
;MPNHCSQHFSFTGSQKDIQQLYRHIVNAEGERPVIDFNRIIPMSEALDIENTNQGQTALALLQANPNQSVINTDLFPHAYQLIQVLSKYGFEWQSLTVGQAILVLENESDLQQHFGLDFTLGRQYQQNLQQYGHFSWYHWRLQHWGTKWNAYNCEMELSEDGTCLSGYLETAWSP
;
A
#
# COMPACT_ATOMS: atom_id res chain seq x y z
N MET A 1 13.43 -8.47 -6.00
CA MET A 1 14.28 -7.25 -5.91
C MET A 1 13.66 -6.20 -6.84
N PRO A 2 13.62 -4.93 -6.47
CA PRO A 2 13.15 -3.91 -7.41
C PRO A 2 14.16 -3.74 -8.55
N ASN A 3 13.66 -3.46 -9.75
CA ASN A 3 14.50 -2.97 -10.82
C ASN A 3 14.78 -1.49 -10.50
N HIS A 4 16.04 -1.13 -10.42
CA HIS A 4 16.46 0.27 -10.26
C HIS A 4 16.55 0.88 -11.65
N CYS A 5 15.95 2.05 -11.82
CA CYS A 5 15.93 2.79 -13.07
C CYS A 5 16.51 4.18 -12.85
N SER A 6 17.61 4.49 -13.53
CA SER A 6 18.23 5.82 -13.52
C SER A 6 17.62 6.69 -14.62
N GLN A 7 17.26 7.90 -14.29
CA GLN A 7 16.60 8.85 -15.18
C GLN A 7 17.31 10.19 -15.12
N HIS A 8 17.49 10.80 -16.29
CA HIS A 8 17.99 12.17 -16.40
C HIS A 8 16.83 13.12 -16.70
N PHE A 9 16.89 14.29 -16.10
CA PHE A 9 15.91 15.35 -16.35
C PHE A 9 16.58 16.69 -16.58
N SER A 10 15.89 17.57 -17.28
CA SER A 10 16.27 18.98 -17.46
C SER A 10 15.00 19.81 -17.61
N PHE A 11 14.86 20.81 -16.76
CA PHE A 11 13.78 21.81 -16.82
C PHE A 11 14.40 23.16 -17.15
N THR A 12 13.89 23.82 -18.19
CA THR A 12 14.33 25.15 -18.61
C THR A 12 13.17 26.14 -18.56
N GLY A 13 13.45 27.37 -18.12
CA GLY A 13 12.43 28.40 -18.00
C GLY A 13 12.99 29.71 -17.47
N SER A 14 12.13 30.65 -17.09
CA SER A 14 12.60 31.84 -16.41
C SER A 14 13.20 31.47 -15.04
N GLN A 15 14.16 32.28 -14.57
CA GLN A 15 14.74 32.08 -13.23
C GLN A 15 13.67 31.98 -12.14
N LYS A 16 12.63 32.80 -12.23
CA LYS A 16 11.50 32.76 -11.30
C LYS A 16 10.75 31.43 -11.35
N ASP A 17 10.47 30.92 -12.56
CA ASP A 17 9.72 29.67 -12.73
C ASP A 17 10.53 28.46 -12.27
N ILE A 18 11.83 28.43 -12.57
CA ILE A 18 12.75 27.36 -12.12
C ILE A 18 12.88 27.37 -10.59
N GLN A 19 12.99 28.53 -9.96
CA GLN A 19 13.00 28.61 -8.49
C GLN A 19 11.67 28.17 -7.88
N GLN A 20 10.55 28.50 -8.49
CA GLN A 20 9.24 28.09 -8.04
C GLN A 20 9.07 26.56 -8.20
N LEU A 21 9.48 26.00 -9.35
CA LEU A 21 9.48 24.57 -9.60
C LEU A 21 10.32 23.84 -8.54
N TYR A 22 11.57 24.28 -8.33
CA TYR A 22 12.47 23.67 -7.34
C TYR A 22 11.82 23.61 -5.95
N ARG A 23 11.25 24.71 -5.47
CA ARG A 23 10.58 24.78 -4.17
C ARG A 23 9.36 23.84 -4.10
N HIS A 24 8.70 23.59 -5.22
CA HIS A 24 7.51 22.76 -5.28
C HIS A 24 7.84 21.28 -5.27
N ILE A 25 8.82 20.84 -6.08
CA ILE A 25 9.09 19.42 -6.32
C ILE A 25 10.20 18.85 -5.43
N VAL A 26 11.07 19.71 -4.87
CA VAL A 26 12.24 19.24 -4.11
C VAL A 26 11.96 19.26 -2.61
N ASN A 27 12.22 18.14 -1.97
CA ASN A 27 12.34 18.03 -0.52
C ASN A 27 13.82 18.16 -0.13
N ALA A 28 14.15 19.20 0.65
CA ALA A 28 15.49 19.52 1.12
C ALA A 28 15.67 19.27 2.63
N GLU A 29 14.72 18.60 3.29
CA GLU A 29 14.77 18.36 4.76
C GLU A 29 15.72 17.23 5.17
N GLY A 30 16.12 16.37 4.22
CA GLY A 30 17.06 15.27 4.45
C GLY A 30 18.54 15.66 4.29
N GLU A 31 19.43 14.66 4.36
CA GLU A 31 20.88 14.85 4.14
C GLU A 31 21.20 15.39 2.73
N ARG A 32 20.38 15.04 1.77
CA ARG A 32 20.48 15.52 0.38
C ARG A 32 19.10 15.87 -0.15
N PRO A 33 18.97 16.91 -1.00
CA PRO A 33 17.73 17.23 -1.64
C PRO A 33 17.32 16.13 -2.60
N VAL A 34 16.03 15.78 -2.60
CA VAL A 34 15.43 14.77 -3.48
C VAL A 34 14.21 15.35 -4.18
N ILE A 35 13.92 14.88 -5.40
CA ILE A 35 12.61 15.13 -6.02
C ILE A 35 11.58 14.28 -5.26
N ASP A 36 10.55 14.94 -4.76
CA ASP A 36 9.52 14.29 -3.94
C ASP A 36 8.21 14.19 -4.73
N PHE A 37 7.89 12.97 -5.16
CA PHE A 37 6.67 12.69 -5.90
C PHE A 37 5.42 12.99 -5.08
N ASN A 38 5.50 12.89 -3.74
CA ASN A 38 4.37 13.22 -2.88
C ASN A 38 4.04 14.72 -2.87
N ARG A 39 5.01 15.59 -3.20
CA ARG A 39 4.78 17.03 -3.39
C ARG A 39 4.15 17.34 -4.75
N ILE A 40 4.35 16.46 -5.74
CA ILE A 40 3.79 16.61 -7.10
C ILE A 40 2.38 16.03 -7.16
N ILE A 41 2.21 14.81 -6.70
CA ILE A 41 0.93 14.09 -6.62
C ILE A 41 0.80 13.54 -5.19
N PRO A 42 0.13 14.27 -4.29
CA PRO A 42 0.03 13.89 -2.89
C PRO A 42 -0.78 12.60 -2.70
N MET A 43 -0.19 11.65 -1.97
CA MET A 43 -0.89 10.47 -1.48
C MET A 43 -1.54 10.77 -0.13
N SER A 44 -2.75 10.24 0.11
CA SER A 44 -3.37 10.33 1.42
C SER A 44 -2.56 9.54 2.46
N GLU A 45 -2.35 10.12 3.64
CA GLU A 45 -1.69 9.45 4.78
C GLU A 45 -2.41 8.15 5.19
N ALA A 46 -3.72 8.06 4.99
CA ALA A 46 -4.50 6.85 5.27
C ALA A 46 -4.05 5.64 4.43
N LEU A 47 -3.42 5.87 3.28
CA LEU A 47 -2.87 4.83 2.41
C LEU A 47 -1.45 4.41 2.81
N ASP A 48 -0.74 5.21 3.63
CA ASP A 48 0.64 4.91 4.05
C ASP A 48 0.67 3.91 5.21
N ILE A 49 0.08 2.76 4.99
CA ILE A 49 -0.05 1.65 5.94
C ILE A 49 0.63 0.41 5.38
N GLU A 50 0.98 -0.53 6.24
CA GLU A 50 1.62 -1.78 5.84
C GLU A 50 0.84 -2.51 4.75
N ASN A 51 1.56 -3.17 3.86
CA ASN A 51 0.97 -4.02 2.81
C ASN A 51 1.40 -5.47 3.06
N THR A 52 0.57 -6.21 3.80
CA THR A 52 0.85 -7.59 4.25
C THR A 52 -0.13 -8.59 3.65
N ASN A 53 0.32 -9.84 3.51
CA ASN A 53 -0.56 -10.94 3.10
C ASN A 53 -1.67 -11.18 4.13
N GLN A 54 -1.38 -11.02 5.44
CA GLN A 54 -2.37 -11.22 6.51
C GLN A 54 -3.53 -10.22 6.41
N GLY A 55 -3.22 -8.94 6.16
CA GLY A 55 -4.24 -7.91 5.93
C GLY A 55 -5.04 -8.16 4.66
N GLN A 56 -4.38 -8.59 3.58
CA GLN A 56 -5.06 -8.92 2.31
C GLN A 56 -5.97 -10.15 2.44
N THR A 57 -5.55 -11.19 3.17
CA THR A 57 -6.38 -12.35 3.43
C THR A 57 -7.60 -11.98 4.28
N ALA A 58 -7.42 -11.18 5.32
CA ALA A 58 -8.53 -10.66 6.13
C ALA A 58 -9.49 -9.80 5.28
N LEU A 59 -8.97 -8.92 4.41
CA LEU A 59 -9.79 -8.14 3.48
C LEU A 59 -10.63 -9.04 2.57
N ALA A 60 -10.02 -10.08 1.99
CA ALA A 60 -10.74 -11.02 1.12
C ALA A 60 -11.89 -11.72 1.87
N LEU A 61 -11.68 -12.10 3.13
CA LEU A 61 -12.72 -12.65 3.99
C LEU A 61 -13.84 -11.65 4.26
N LEU A 62 -13.50 -10.38 4.58
CA LEU A 62 -14.46 -9.31 4.84
C LEU A 62 -15.30 -8.95 3.61
N GLN A 63 -14.80 -9.21 2.41
CA GLN A 63 -15.50 -8.98 1.13
C GLN A 63 -16.31 -10.21 0.66
N ALA A 64 -16.08 -11.38 1.25
CA ALA A 64 -16.77 -12.61 0.89
C ALA A 64 -18.25 -12.56 1.29
N ASN A 65 -19.06 -13.44 0.67
CA ASN A 65 -20.44 -13.61 1.08
C ASN A 65 -20.49 -14.21 2.51
N PRO A 66 -21.01 -13.48 3.51
CA PRO A 66 -21.03 -13.92 4.89
C PRO A 66 -21.87 -15.20 5.11
N ASN A 67 -22.82 -15.50 4.22
CA ASN A 67 -23.68 -16.67 4.28
C ASN A 67 -23.08 -17.89 3.55
N GLN A 68 -21.94 -17.74 2.88
CA GLN A 68 -21.25 -18.84 2.23
C GLN A 68 -20.67 -19.79 3.29
N SER A 69 -20.79 -21.10 3.03
CA SER A 69 -20.15 -22.10 3.90
C SER A 69 -18.62 -22.00 3.82
N VAL A 70 -17.95 -22.08 4.97
CA VAL A 70 -16.48 -22.09 5.07
C VAL A 70 -15.84 -23.18 4.22
N ILE A 71 -16.49 -24.35 4.09
CA ILE A 71 -15.97 -25.48 3.29
C ILE A 71 -15.94 -25.18 1.81
N ASN A 72 -16.87 -24.36 1.33
CA ASN A 72 -17.06 -24.05 -0.10
C ASN A 72 -16.32 -22.78 -0.52
N THR A 73 -15.32 -22.35 0.24
CA THR A 73 -14.51 -21.19 -0.09
C THR A 73 -13.02 -21.52 -0.07
N ASP A 74 -12.30 -21.05 -1.09
CA ASP A 74 -10.84 -21.16 -1.17
C ASP A 74 -10.12 -20.13 -0.28
N LEU A 75 -10.87 -19.27 0.43
CA LEU A 75 -10.34 -18.23 1.29
C LEU A 75 -9.64 -18.76 2.55
N PHE A 76 -9.97 -20.00 2.96
CA PHE A 76 -9.33 -20.65 4.09
C PHE A 76 -8.50 -21.86 3.61
N PRO A 77 -7.19 -21.72 3.39
CA PRO A 77 -6.33 -22.78 2.89
C PRO A 77 -6.31 -24.03 3.81
N HIS A 78 -6.76 -23.89 5.06
CA HIS A 78 -6.87 -24.96 6.04
C HIS A 78 -8.28 -25.02 6.65
N ALA A 79 -9.32 -24.96 5.81
CA ALA A 79 -10.72 -24.92 6.26
C ALA A 79 -11.07 -26.02 7.29
N TYR A 80 -10.54 -27.22 7.14
CA TYR A 80 -10.78 -28.30 8.11
C TYR A 80 -10.16 -28.01 9.50
N GLN A 81 -8.97 -27.41 9.56
CA GLN A 81 -8.34 -27.02 10.82
C GLN A 81 -9.13 -25.89 11.49
N LEU A 82 -9.56 -24.91 10.69
CA LEU A 82 -10.41 -23.83 11.16
C LEU A 82 -11.71 -24.37 11.75
N ILE A 83 -12.39 -25.29 11.07
CA ILE A 83 -13.61 -25.93 11.54
C ILE A 83 -13.39 -26.66 12.86
N GLN A 84 -12.30 -27.43 12.99
CA GLN A 84 -11.97 -28.16 14.24
C GLN A 84 -11.74 -27.19 15.42
N VAL A 85 -11.09 -26.05 15.15
CA VAL A 85 -10.88 -25.03 16.18
C VAL A 85 -12.19 -24.35 16.54
N LEU A 86 -12.96 -23.90 15.55
CA LEU A 86 -14.21 -23.15 15.75
C LEU A 86 -15.35 -24.01 16.33
N SER A 87 -15.32 -25.36 16.15
CA SER A 87 -16.30 -26.24 16.80
C SER A 87 -16.23 -26.18 18.34
N LYS A 88 -15.08 -25.79 18.92
CA LYS A 88 -14.95 -25.50 20.35
C LYS A 88 -15.77 -24.30 20.82
N TYR A 89 -16.15 -23.42 19.91
CA TYR A 89 -17.02 -22.26 20.15
C TYR A 89 -18.51 -22.57 19.90
N GLY A 90 -18.88 -23.84 19.75
CA GLY A 90 -20.28 -24.27 19.63
C GLY A 90 -20.86 -24.23 18.22
N PHE A 91 -20.03 -24.11 17.20
CA PHE A 91 -20.48 -24.14 15.80
C PHE A 91 -20.43 -25.57 15.24
N GLU A 92 -21.51 -25.97 14.56
CA GLU A 92 -21.54 -27.21 13.79
C GLU A 92 -20.82 -27.01 12.45
N TRP A 93 -19.89 -27.89 12.12
CA TRP A 93 -19.02 -27.75 10.95
C TRP A 93 -19.80 -27.72 9.62
N GLN A 94 -20.96 -28.40 9.52
CA GLN A 94 -21.78 -28.39 8.30
C GLN A 94 -22.46 -27.06 8.04
N SER A 95 -22.70 -26.28 9.08
CA SER A 95 -23.44 -25.01 9.02
C SER A 95 -22.56 -23.78 9.20
N LEU A 96 -21.26 -23.96 9.46
CA LEU A 96 -20.35 -22.84 9.69
C LEU A 96 -20.24 -21.95 8.45
N THR A 97 -20.63 -20.69 8.60
CA THR A 97 -20.52 -19.69 7.55
C THR A 97 -19.29 -18.80 7.71
N VAL A 98 -18.89 -18.14 6.62
CA VAL A 98 -17.78 -17.16 6.62
C VAL A 98 -18.04 -16.06 7.66
N GLY A 99 -19.27 -15.53 7.73
CA GLY A 99 -19.63 -14.51 8.71
C GLY A 99 -19.46 -14.95 10.16
N GLN A 100 -19.87 -16.20 10.48
CA GLN A 100 -19.67 -16.76 11.81
C GLN A 100 -18.19 -16.97 12.14
N ALA A 101 -17.40 -17.45 11.17
CA ALA A 101 -15.96 -17.61 11.32
C ALA A 101 -15.28 -16.27 11.61
N ILE A 102 -15.63 -15.22 10.86
CA ILE A 102 -15.10 -13.86 11.06
C ILE A 102 -15.40 -13.35 12.47
N LEU A 103 -16.64 -13.52 12.96
CA LEU A 103 -17.03 -13.06 14.30
C LEU A 103 -16.17 -13.65 15.42
N VAL A 104 -15.78 -14.92 15.31
CA VAL A 104 -14.87 -15.54 16.28
C VAL A 104 -13.45 -15.07 16.07
N LEU A 105 -12.95 -15.10 14.84
CA LEU A 105 -11.57 -14.77 14.52
C LEU A 105 -11.21 -13.31 14.83
N GLU A 106 -12.11 -12.36 14.63
CA GLU A 106 -11.88 -10.95 14.97
C GLU A 106 -11.64 -10.72 16.47
N ASN A 107 -12.20 -11.57 17.34
CA ASN A 107 -12.10 -11.44 18.79
C ASN A 107 -10.97 -12.28 19.42
N GLU A 108 -10.30 -13.12 18.61
CA GLU A 108 -9.32 -14.09 19.11
C GLU A 108 -7.96 -13.87 18.43
N SER A 109 -7.10 -13.05 19.03
CA SER A 109 -5.78 -12.71 18.48
C SER A 109 -4.89 -13.90 18.18
N ASP A 110 -4.92 -14.93 19.06
CA ASP A 110 -4.13 -16.14 18.89
C ASP A 110 -4.57 -16.93 17.66
N LEU A 111 -5.87 -16.93 17.36
CA LEU A 111 -6.41 -17.56 16.17
C LEU A 111 -6.05 -16.75 14.91
N GLN A 112 -6.12 -15.42 14.97
CA GLN A 112 -5.67 -14.58 13.86
C GLN A 112 -4.21 -14.88 13.50
N GLN A 113 -3.34 -14.91 14.49
CA GLN A 113 -1.92 -15.25 14.28
C GLN A 113 -1.76 -16.67 13.71
N HIS A 114 -2.47 -17.64 14.26
CA HIS A 114 -2.40 -19.05 13.82
C HIS A 114 -2.82 -19.23 12.35
N PHE A 115 -3.85 -18.50 11.91
CA PHE A 115 -4.37 -18.56 10.54
C PHE A 115 -3.78 -17.49 9.60
N GLY A 116 -2.82 -16.71 10.06
CA GLY A 116 -2.17 -15.67 9.25
C GLY A 116 -3.15 -14.57 8.84
N LEU A 117 -3.94 -14.07 9.77
CA LEU A 117 -4.96 -13.03 9.56
C LEU A 117 -4.62 -11.78 10.36
N ASP A 118 -4.99 -10.64 9.82
CA ASP A 118 -4.99 -9.34 10.50
C ASP A 118 -6.28 -8.58 10.13
N PHE A 119 -7.31 -8.74 10.94
CA PHE A 119 -8.59 -8.07 10.70
C PHE A 119 -8.54 -6.57 10.96
N THR A 120 -7.67 -6.09 11.85
CA THR A 120 -7.49 -4.65 12.07
C THR A 120 -7.02 -3.99 10.79
N LEU A 121 -5.97 -4.53 10.18
CA LEU A 121 -5.44 -4.05 8.92
C LEU A 121 -6.43 -4.31 7.75
N GLY A 122 -7.09 -5.46 7.73
CA GLY A 122 -8.11 -5.80 6.74
C GLY A 122 -9.28 -4.80 6.71
N ARG A 123 -9.74 -4.32 7.87
CA ARG A 123 -10.76 -3.27 7.99
C ARG A 123 -10.27 -1.92 7.47
N GLN A 124 -9.03 -1.55 7.77
CA GLN A 124 -8.43 -0.34 7.20
C GLN A 124 -8.33 -0.43 5.67
N TYR A 125 -7.94 -1.58 5.15
CA TYR A 125 -7.91 -1.83 3.71
C TYR A 125 -9.30 -1.66 3.08
N GLN A 126 -10.35 -2.19 3.72
CA GLN A 126 -11.71 -2.07 3.23
C GLN A 126 -12.17 -0.60 3.17
N GLN A 127 -11.88 0.18 4.20
CA GLN A 127 -12.18 1.62 4.24
C GLN A 127 -11.42 2.39 3.15
N ASN A 128 -10.13 2.11 3.00
CA ASN A 128 -9.30 2.76 2.00
C ASN A 128 -9.76 2.44 0.57
N LEU A 129 -10.15 1.19 0.29
CA LEU A 129 -10.73 0.82 -1.00
C LEU A 129 -11.99 1.62 -1.33
N GLN A 130 -12.88 1.82 -0.34
CA GLN A 130 -14.11 2.58 -0.51
C GLN A 130 -13.85 4.07 -0.76
N GLN A 131 -12.84 4.63 -0.10
CA GLN A 131 -12.58 6.06 -0.14
C GLN A 131 -11.62 6.47 -1.26
N TYR A 132 -10.59 5.65 -1.55
CA TYR A 132 -9.49 6.00 -2.43
C TYR A 132 -9.33 5.07 -3.64
N GLY A 133 -10.12 3.98 -3.72
CA GLY A 133 -9.97 2.96 -4.75
C GLY A 133 -8.74 2.05 -4.59
N HIS A 134 -7.96 2.25 -3.54
CA HIS A 134 -6.74 1.49 -3.21
C HIS A 134 -6.72 1.15 -1.74
N PHE A 135 -6.27 -0.03 -1.36
CA PHE A 135 -6.24 -0.43 0.05
C PHE A 135 -4.98 0.05 0.79
N SER A 136 -3.86 0.26 0.07
CA SER A 136 -2.59 0.75 0.64
C SER A 136 -1.79 1.55 -0.39
N TRP A 137 -0.65 2.08 0.04
CA TRP A 137 0.28 2.87 -0.76
C TRP A 137 0.75 2.18 -2.04
N TYR A 138 0.91 0.84 -2.04
CA TYR A 138 1.63 0.12 -3.08
C TYR A 138 1.02 0.31 -4.48
N HIS A 139 -0.23 -0.10 -4.66
CA HIS A 139 -0.91 0.04 -5.96
C HIS A 139 -1.23 1.49 -6.30
N TRP A 140 -1.50 2.31 -5.28
CA TRP A 140 -1.72 3.74 -5.47
C TRP A 140 -0.48 4.42 -6.07
N ARG A 141 0.71 4.19 -5.49
CA ARG A 141 1.98 4.77 -6.00
C ARG A 141 2.31 4.26 -7.40
N LEU A 142 2.13 2.96 -7.67
CA LEU A 142 2.34 2.43 -9.02
C LEU A 142 1.42 3.09 -10.05
N GLN A 143 0.18 3.36 -9.71
CA GLN A 143 -0.78 3.98 -10.63
C GLN A 143 -0.53 5.48 -10.83
N HIS A 144 -0.12 6.21 -9.78
CA HIS A 144 -0.03 7.67 -9.81
C HIS A 144 1.41 8.18 -10.01
N TRP A 145 2.40 7.48 -9.48
CA TRP A 145 3.81 7.85 -9.62
C TRP A 145 4.56 7.01 -10.66
N GLY A 146 3.99 5.89 -11.11
CA GLY A 146 4.67 4.92 -11.99
C GLY A 146 5.74 4.08 -11.29
N THR A 147 5.98 4.33 -10.02
CA THR A 147 7.03 3.67 -9.21
C THR A 147 6.51 3.42 -7.80
N LYS A 148 7.03 2.39 -7.13
CA LYS A 148 6.59 2.06 -5.78
C LYS A 148 7.24 2.92 -4.68
N TRP A 149 8.41 3.48 -4.94
CA TRP A 149 9.13 4.32 -4.00
C TRP A 149 9.23 5.75 -4.54
N ASN A 150 9.43 6.70 -3.65
CA ASN A 150 9.81 8.06 -4.03
C ASN A 150 11.16 8.05 -4.77
N ALA A 151 11.52 9.13 -5.43
CA ALA A 151 12.84 9.27 -6.02
C ALA A 151 13.92 9.19 -4.94
N TYR A 152 15.06 8.58 -5.27
CA TYR A 152 16.23 8.45 -4.42
C TYR A 152 17.49 8.62 -5.25
N ASN A 153 18.65 8.70 -4.60
CA ASN A 153 19.95 8.94 -5.24
C ASN A 153 19.89 10.14 -6.22
N CYS A 154 19.20 11.21 -5.80
CA CYS A 154 19.07 12.39 -6.62
C CYS A 154 20.35 13.23 -6.59
N GLU A 155 20.80 13.66 -7.76
CA GLU A 155 21.80 14.74 -7.91
C GLU A 155 21.18 15.82 -8.79
N MET A 156 21.23 17.06 -8.32
CA MET A 156 20.58 18.19 -8.99
C MET A 156 21.53 19.36 -9.06
N GLU A 157 21.52 20.03 -10.18
CA GLU A 157 22.32 21.22 -10.45
C GLU A 157 21.44 22.34 -11.02
N LEU A 158 21.63 23.52 -10.48
CA LEU A 158 21.01 24.74 -11.00
C LEU A 158 22.07 25.52 -11.80
N SER A 159 21.75 25.91 -13.03
CA SER A 159 22.63 26.74 -13.84
C SER A 159 22.97 28.08 -13.16
N GLU A 160 24.12 28.68 -13.49
CA GLU A 160 24.58 29.94 -12.88
C GLU A 160 23.58 31.09 -13.03
N ASP A 161 22.87 31.14 -14.16
CA ASP A 161 21.81 32.12 -14.43
C ASP A 161 20.45 31.75 -13.83
N GLY A 162 20.34 30.58 -13.22
CA GLY A 162 19.12 30.07 -12.61
C GLY A 162 18.00 29.72 -13.56
N THR A 163 18.30 29.56 -14.86
CA THR A 163 17.27 29.27 -15.89
C THR A 163 17.13 27.81 -16.25
N CYS A 164 17.99 26.94 -15.71
CA CYS A 164 17.94 25.50 -15.91
C CYS A 164 18.15 24.75 -14.59
N LEU A 165 17.28 23.78 -14.30
CA LEU A 165 17.45 22.76 -13.27
C LEU A 165 17.61 21.41 -13.96
N SER A 166 18.77 20.78 -13.81
CA SER A 166 19.05 19.47 -14.39
C SER A 166 19.61 18.52 -13.35
N GLY A 167 19.60 17.23 -13.69
CA GLY A 167 20.14 16.22 -12.80
C GLY A 167 19.74 14.81 -13.19
N TYR A 168 19.95 13.92 -12.23
CA TYR A 168 19.44 12.56 -12.34
C TYR A 168 18.76 12.11 -11.03
N LEU A 169 17.95 11.09 -11.14
CA LEU A 169 17.32 10.41 -10.01
C LEU A 169 17.21 8.92 -10.32
N GLU A 170 17.03 8.13 -9.26
CA GLU A 170 16.68 6.72 -9.38
C GLU A 170 15.28 6.47 -8.87
N THR A 171 14.59 5.52 -9.52
CA THR A 171 13.29 4.99 -9.08
C THR A 171 13.34 3.47 -8.97
N ALA A 172 12.40 2.87 -8.22
CA ALA A 172 12.34 1.42 -8.02
C ALA A 172 11.82 0.65 -9.26
N TRP A 173 11.17 1.34 -10.18
CA TRP A 173 10.63 0.82 -11.44
C TRP A 173 10.74 1.93 -12.48
N SER A 174 10.73 1.58 -13.76
CA SER A 174 10.57 2.59 -14.82
C SER A 174 9.18 3.21 -14.68
N PRO A 175 9.09 4.54 -14.59
CA PRO A 175 7.81 5.23 -14.63
C PRO A 175 7.17 5.10 -16.00
#